data_7821e877fd96962f375ca8ab188dd4d2
#
_entry.id   7821e877fd96962f375ca8ab188dd4d2
#
_cell.length_a   1.000
_cell.length_b   1.000
_cell.length_c   1.000
_cell.angle_alpha   90.00
_cell.angle_beta   90.00
_cell.angle_gamma   90.00
#
_symmetry.space_group_name_H-M   'P 1'
#
loop_
_entity.id
_entity.type
_entity.pdbx_description
1 polymer ?
#
loop_
_entity_poly.entity_id
_entity_poly.type
_entity_poly.pdbx_seq_one_letter_code
_entity_poly.pdbx_strand_id
1 'polypeptide(L)'
;MDQPHARPYALGMKLLTALFLALLSLSACAPVVIPAGPPTRQAGIEPFVAPPMPWYPWPSYALAPSPPRPQPSGPMPEATLVMTDGTHLPLRVWRPEGPPRFVVLALHGLTDHGGNFLLEGGPLLTAGGATVYAYDQRGFGWNRARGYWPGADTLIADARDALRLIRARHPGVPIFLLGESMGGAVALAARPTDVDGVILSSPGVWGGPYLSGFLRTLLWGASHAIGPLAVPASAAGITASDNMEALRRFSSDPLILRNVRMDMVAGVVELMDRAVAALPHCCAEVPVLLMVGGKDQVVPVSIARRALRDAHVPRVAYYPDGWHLLLRDSIRADIARDILAFMERPRQPLPAEERGRAWLAATPPDP
;
A
#
# COMPACT_ATOMS: atom_id res chain seq x y z
N MET A 1 -18.85 -27.60 -69.13
CA MET A 1 -17.56 -27.11 -68.55
C MET A 1 -17.87 -26.44 -67.23
N ASP A 2 -17.78 -27.31 -66.16
CA ASP A 2 -18.07 -26.89 -64.79
C ASP A 2 -16.90 -26.11 -64.19
N GLN A 3 -17.15 -24.92 -63.69
CA GLN A 3 -16.24 -24.25 -62.80
C GLN A 3 -16.51 -24.64 -61.34
N PRO A 4 -15.51 -25.02 -60.56
CA PRO A 4 -15.73 -25.37 -59.17
C PRO A 4 -15.87 -24.11 -58.31
N HIS A 5 -17.02 -23.94 -57.66
CA HIS A 5 -17.24 -22.97 -56.60
C HIS A 5 -16.27 -23.20 -55.45
N ALA A 6 -15.23 -22.42 -55.29
CA ALA A 6 -14.28 -22.43 -54.21
C ALA A 6 -14.93 -21.90 -52.94
N ARG A 7 -15.08 -22.72 -52.02
CA ARG A 7 -15.29 -22.87 -50.57
C ARG A 7 -15.20 -21.57 -49.75
N PRO A 8 -16.32 -21.04 -49.21
CA PRO A 8 -16.33 -20.04 -48.15
C PRO A 8 -15.90 -20.59 -46.76
N TYR A 9 -15.86 -21.92 -46.57
CA TYR A 9 -15.55 -22.58 -45.33
C TYR A 9 -14.07 -22.47 -44.90
N ALA A 10 -13.13 -22.32 -45.81
CA ALA A 10 -11.71 -22.28 -45.50
C ALA A 10 -11.26 -20.90 -44.90
N LEU A 11 -11.97 -19.80 -45.20
CA LEU A 11 -11.68 -18.49 -44.63
C LEU A 11 -12.22 -18.39 -43.19
N GLY A 12 -13.41 -18.89 -42.95
CA GLY A 12 -14.02 -18.94 -41.61
C GLY A 12 -13.23 -19.78 -40.61
N MET A 13 -12.72 -20.94 -41.08
CA MET A 13 -11.91 -21.84 -40.25
C MET A 13 -10.54 -21.22 -39.90
N LYS A 14 -9.89 -20.50 -40.82
CA LYS A 14 -8.64 -19.78 -40.57
C LYS A 14 -8.84 -18.61 -39.60
N LEU A 15 -9.95 -17.89 -39.70
CA LEU A 15 -10.31 -16.82 -38.76
C LEU A 15 -10.59 -17.37 -37.34
N LEU A 16 -11.33 -18.47 -37.23
CA LEU A 16 -11.61 -19.14 -35.96
C LEU A 16 -10.33 -19.71 -35.33
N THR A 17 -9.43 -20.29 -36.14
CA THR A 17 -8.13 -20.78 -35.63
C THR A 17 -7.24 -19.63 -35.19
N ALA A 18 -7.19 -18.52 -35.93
CA ALA A 18 -6.43 -17.32 -35.55
C ALA A 18 -7.01 -16.68 -34.28
N LEU A 19 -8.33 -16.60 -34.16
CA LEU A 19 -9.00 -16.12 -32.96
C LEU A 19 -8.76 -17.02 -31.75
N PHE A 20 -8.80 -18.33 -31.94
CA PHE A 20 -8.51 -19.32 -30.90
C PHE A 20 -7.05 -19.30 -30.45
N LEU A 21 -6.09 -19.16 -31.40
CA LEU A 21 -4.67 -18.98 -31.10
C LEU A 21 -4.41 -17.64 -30.41
N ALA A 22 -5.10 -16.55 -30.79
CA ALA A 22 -5.03 -15.27 -30.13
C ALA A 22 -5.61 -15.33 -28.70
N LEU A 23 -6.71 -16.04 -28.50
CA LEU A 23 -7.30 -16.27 -27.17
C LEU A 23 -6.40 -17.16 -26.30
N LEU A 24 -5.74 -18.18 -26.86
CA LEU A 24 -4.76 -19.00 -26.15
C LEU A 24 -3.51 -18.21 -25.79
N SER A 25 -3.05 -17.33 -26.66
CA SER A 25 -1.89 -16.44 -26.35
C SER A 25 -2.23 -15.41 -25.29
N LEU A 26 -3.46 -14.92 -25.24
CA LEU A 26 -3.94 -14.03 -24.17
C LEU A 26 -4.06 -14.74 -22.82
N SER A 27 -4.42 -16.03 -22.79
CA SER A 27 -4.46 -16.82 -21.55
C SER A 27 -3.05 -17.14 -21.00
N ALA A 28 -2.03 -17.19 -21.86
CA ALA A 28 -0.64 -17.37 -21.45
C ALA A 28 -0.04 -16.13 -20.76
N CYS A 29 -0.67 -14.97 -20.88
CA CYS A 29 -0.26 -13.71 -20.27
C CYS A 29 -1.19 -13.28 -19.12
N ALA A 30 -1.96 -14.20 -18.55
CA ALA A 30 -2.84 -13.89 -17.41
C ALA A 30 -2.05 -13.25 -16.26
N PRO A 31 -2.66 -12.30 -15.52
CA PRO A 31 -2.04 -11.69 -14.35
C PRO A 31 -1.54 -12.74 -13.36
N VAL A 32 -0.29 -12.63 -12.91
CA VAL A 32 0.27 -13.54 -11.92
C VAL A 32 -0.02 -13.00 -10.54
N VAL A 33 -0.85 -13.71 -9.79
CA VAL A 33 -1.13 -13.46 -8.38
C VAL A 33 -0.55 -14.63 -7.58
N ILE A 34 0.18 -14.33 -6.50
CA ILE A 34 0.70 -15.33 -5.57
C ILE A 34 -0.05 -15.18 -4.23
N PRO A 35 -1.25 -15.74 -4.11
CA PRO A 35 -2.07 -15.61 -2.92
C PRO A 35 -1.49 -16.40 -1.74
N ALA A 36 -2.06 -16.22 -0.55
CA ALA A 36 -1.77 -17.07 0.58
C ALA A 36 -2.06 -18.53 0.26
N GLY A 37 -1.17 -19.40 0.69
CA GLY A 37 -1.39 -20.84 0.66
C GLY A 37 -2.44 -21.31 1.68
N PRO A 38 -2.80 -22.60 1.67
CA PRO A 38 -3.66 -23.17 2.71
C PRO A 38 -3.00 -23.06 4.07
N PRO A 39 -3.77 -22.94 5.17
CA PRO A 39 -3.23 -22.93 6.52
C PRO A 39 -2.47 -24.23 6.83
N THR A 40 -1.21 -24.11 7.26
CA THR A 40 -0.33 -25.23 7.63
C THR A 40 0.08 -25.17 9.11
N ARG A 41 -0.12 -24.03 9.76
CA ARG A 41 0.27 -23.77 11.16
C ARG A 41 -0.58 -22.67 11.78
N GLN A 42 -0.43 -22.47 13.08
CA GLN A 42 -0.92 -21.25 13.73
C GLN A 42 0.02 -20.08 13.41
N ALA A 43 -0.56 -18.91 13.18
CA ALA A 43 0.21 -17.69 13.03
C ALA A 43 0.97 -17.36 14.33
N GLY A 44 2.16 -16.77 14.20
CA GLY A 44 3.02 -16.49 15.35
C GLY A 44 4.03 -15.39 15.07
N ILE A 45 4.86 -15.10 16.06
CA ILE A 45 5.98 -14.16 15.92
C ILE A 45 7.26 -14.88 16.31
N GLU A 46 8.22 -14.90 15.40
CA GLU A 46 9.51 -15.59 15.54
C GLU A 46 10.67 -14.58 15.39
N PRO A 47 11.89 -14.90 15.83
CA PRO A 47 13.07 -14.09 15.55
C PRO A 47 13.27 -13.92 14.05
N PHE A 48 13.72 -12.73 13.63
CA PHE A 48 14.03 -12.48 12.23
C PHE A 48 15.32 -13.18 11.82
N VAL A 49 15.26 -13.93 10.74
CA VAL A 49 16.42 -14.48 10.05
C VAL A 49 16.49 -13.84 8.68
N ALA A 50 17.51 -13.03 8.46
CA ALA A 50 17.69 -12.33 7.19
C ALA A 50 17.82 -13.34 6.04
N PRO A 51 16.94 -13.34 5.03
CA PRO A 51 17.19 -14.09 3.82
C PRO A 51 18.43 -13.51 3.14
N PRO A 52 19.15 -14.28 2.31
CA PRO A 52 20.18 -13.72 1.47
C PRO A 52 19.56 -12.54 0.67
N MET A 53 20.24 -11.38 0.71
CA MET A 53 19.77 -10.19 -0.01
C MET A 53 19.46 -10.57 -1.46
N PRO A 54 18.25 -10.25 -1.97
CA PRO A 54 17.95 -10.48 -3.36
C PRO A 54 18.95 -9.67 -4.18
N TRP A 55 19.76 -10.36 -4.94
CA TRP A 55 20.86 -9.82 -5.70
C TRP A 55 20.38 -8.73 -6.65
N TYR A 56 21.00 -7.57 -6.54
CA TYR A 56 21.18 -6.72 -7.72
C TYR A 56 22.20 -7.48 -8.59
N PRO A 57 21.86 -7.94 -9.79
CA PRO A 57 22.83 -8.56 -10.67
C PRO A 57 23.78 -7.44 -11.14
N TRP A 58 24.84 -7.20 -10.37
CA TRP A 58 25.99 -6.50 -10.94
C TRP A 58 26.58 -7.44 -11.97
N PRO A 59 26.69 -6.99 -13.22
CA PRO A 59 27.26 -7.87 -14.24
C PRO A 59 28.63 -8.36 -13.78
N SER A 60 28.85 -9.67 -13.76
CA SER A 60 30.12 -10.31 -13.36
C SER A 60 31.32 -9.90 -14.20
N TYR A 61 31.10 -9.20 -15.31
CA TYR A 61 32.10 -8.64 -16.20
C TYR A 61 32.50 -7.18 -15.90
N ALA A 62 31.96 -6.56 -14.85
CA ALA A 62 32.38 -5.22 -14.48
C ALA A 62 33.81 -5.23 -13.96
N LEU A 63 34.73 -4.62 -14.71
CA LEU A 63 36.16 -4.51 -14.38
C LEU A 63 36.46 -3.52 -13.26
N ALA A 64 35.44 -2.76 -12.79
CA ALA A 64 35.57 -1.83 -11.67
C ALA A 64 35.23 -2.53 -10.35
N PRO A 65 35.86 -2.12 -9.22
CA PRO A 65 35.47 -2.60 -7.90
C PRO A 65 33.98 -2.29 -7.70
N SER A 66 33.22 -3.29 -7.23
CA SER A 66 31.80 -3.15 -6.95
C SER A 66 31.58 -1.96 -6.00
N PRO A 67 30.70 -1.03 -6.30
CA PRO A 67 30.38 0.05 -5.37
C PRO A 67 29.86 -0.53 -4.06
N PRO A 68 30.02 0.19 -2.94
CA PRO A 68 29.46 -0.27 -1.66
C PRO A 68 27.98 -0.61 -1.84
N ARG A 69 27.58 -1.77 -1.32
CA ARG A 69 26.17 -2.23 -1.43
C ARG A 69 25.27 -1.24 -0.71
N PRO A 70 24.24 -0.69 -1.36
CA PRO A 70 23.29 0.17 -0.68
C PRO A 70 22.67 -0.59 0.49
N GLN A 71 22.55 0.07 1.64
CA GLN A 71 21.90 -0.49 2.81
C GLN A 71 20.41 -0.13 2.80
N PRO A 72 19.55 -1.04 3.26
CA PRO A 72 18.13 -0.71 3.46
C PRO A 72 17.95 0.43 4.44
N SER A 73 16.96 1.27 4.19
CA SER A 73 16.60 2.37 5.08
C SER A 73 15.91 1.87 6.35
N GLY A 74 16.15 2.58 7.46
CA GLY A 74 15.53 2.28 8.74
C GLY A 74 16.16 1.11 9.49
N PRO A 75 15.61 0.75 10.65
CA PRO A 75 16.12 -0.34 11.46
C PRO A 75 15.94 -1.69 10.74
N MET A 76 16.88 -2.62 11.02
CA MET A 76 16.70 -4.00 10.57
C MET A 76 15.48 -4.62 11.26
N PRO A 77 14.77 -5.56 10.59
CA PRO A 77 13.74 -6.33 11.26
C PRO A 77 14.34 -7.07 12.47
N GLU A 78 13.63 -7.07 13.58
CA GLU A 78 14.02 -7.81 14.78
C GLU A 78 13.23 -9.12 14.95
N ALA A 79 12.08 -9.18 14.31
CA ALA A 79 11.18 -10.32 14.36
C ALA A 79 10.55 -10.58 13.00
N THR A 80 9.77 -11.63 12.92
CA THR A 80 9.01 -12.03 11.75
C THR A 80 7.61 -12.44 12.18
N LEU A 81 6.59 -11.87 11.54
CA LEU A 81 5.25 -12.43 11.61
C LEU A 81 5.22 -13.66 10.70
N VAL A 82 4.90 -14.81 11.26
CA VAL A 82 4.72 -16.05 10.50
C VAL A 82 3.22 -16.27 10.34
N MET A 83 2.75 -16.20 9.11
CA MET A 83 1.33 -16.34 8.77
C MET A 83 0.89 -17.81 8.83
N THR A 84 -0.40 -18.04 8.77
CA THR A 84 -0.98 -19.40 8.85
C THR A 84 -0.53 -20.31 7.71
N ASP A 85 -0.19 -19.76 6.55
CA ASP A 85 0.36 -20.49 5.39
C ASP A 85 1.89 -20.70 5.46
N GLY A 86 2.52 -20.30 6.57
CA GLY A 86 3.97 -20.37 6.77
C GLY A 86 4.75 -19.22 6.12
N THR A 87 4.10 -18.23 5.54
CA THR A 87 4.80 -17.06 4.98
C THR A 87 5.38 -16.19 6.10
N HIS A 88 6.62 -15.77 5.89
CA HIS A 88 7.38 -14.93 6.82
C HIS A 88 7.31 -13.47 6.37
N LEU A 89 6.78 -12.60 7.24
CA LEU A 89 6.68 -11.15 7.03
C LEU A 89 7.58 -10.44 8.03
N PRO A 90 8.73 -9.90 7.60
CA PRO A 90 9.70 -9.24 8.47
C PRO A 90 9.10 -8.07 9.24
N LEU A 91 9.33 -8.01 10.55
CA LEU A 91 8.69 -7.07 11.48
C LEU A 91 9.73 -6.19 12.16
N ARG A 92 9.53 -4.89 12.12
CA ARG A 92 10.30 -3.88 12.85
C ARG A 92 9.49 -3.32 13.99
N VAL A 93 10.17 -2.91 15.05
CA VAL A 93 9.53 -2.34 16.23
C VAL A 93 10.28 -1.10 16.69
N TRP A 94 9.57 0.00 16.84
CA TRP A 94 10.03 1.19 17.54
C TRP A 94 9.40 1.22 18.92
N ARG A 95 10.20 1.45 19.95
CA ARG A 95 9.74 1.39 21.34
C ARG A 95 9.94 2.72 22.06
N PRO A 96 8.99 3.15 22.88
CA PRO A 96 9.19 4.29 23.78
C PRO A 96 10.14 3.92 24.92
N GLU A 97 10.61 4.92 25.64
CA GLU A 97 11.23 4.72 26.94
C GLU A 97 10.14 4.32 27.95
N GLY A 98 10.22 3.10 28.48
CA GLY A 98 9.25 2.55 29.43
C GLY A 98 8.01 1.87 28.81
N PRO A 99 6.98 1.62 29.61
CA PRO A 99 5.78 0.91 29.16
C PRO A 99 5.03 1.72 28.09
N PRO A 100 4.50 1.07 27.03
CA PRO A 100 3.77 1.79 26.01
C PRO A 100 2.42 2.31 26.51
N ARG A 101 2.11 3.55 26.16
CA ARG A 101 0.77 4.13 26.33
C ARG A 101 -0.18 3.67 25.22
N PHE A 102 0.38 3.43 24.03
CA PHE A 102 -0.34 3.03 22.84
C PHE A 102 0.46 1.99 22.06
N VAL A 103 -0.23 1.21 21.27
CA VAL A 103 0.37 0.30 20.28
C VAL A 103 -0.14 0.68 18.90
N VAL A 104 0.75 0.75 17.92
CA VAL A 104 0.40 1.04 16.53
C VAL A 104 0.90 -0.10 15.65
N LEU A 105 0.01 -0.71 14.87
CA LEU A 105 0.41 -1.51 13.72
C LEU A 105 0.37 -0.63 12.48
N ALA A 106 1.47 -0.57 11.73
CA ALA A 106 1.64 0.32 10.59
C ALA A 106 1.84 -0.45 9.28
N LEU A 107 1.08 -0.07 8.26
CA LEU A 107 1.06 -0.64 6.91
C LEU A 107 1.62 0.37 5.91
N HIS A 108 2.72 0.03 5.25
CA HIS A 108 3.41 0.90 4.29
C HIS A 108 2.69 1.00 2.94
N GLY A 109 3.06 2.00 2.14
CA GLY A 109 2.55 2.22 0.79
C GLY A 109 3.09 1.23 -0.26
N LEU A 110 2.57 1.34 -1.48
CA LEU A 110 3.04 0.57 -2.63
C LEU A 110 4.55 0.81 -2.84
N THR A 111 5.27 -0.23 -3.23
CA THR A 111 6.72 -0.25 -3.48
C THR A 111 7.62 -0.13 -2.26
N ASP A 112 7.11 0.34 -1.13
CA ASP A 112 7.84 0.64 0.09
C ASP A 112 8.04 -0.61 0.98
N HIS A 113 8.59 -0.40 2.16
CA HIS A 113 8.74 -1.38 3.23
C HIS A 113 8.67 -0.71 4.61
N GLY A 114 8.41 -1.50 5.65
CA GLY A 114 8.17 -0.98 6.99
C GLY A 114 9.28 -0.08 7.55
N GLY A 115 10.55 -0.37 7.23
CA GLY A 115 11.69 0.41 7.72
C GLY A 115 11.77 1.81 7.15
N ASN A 116 11.60 1.95 5.83
CA ASN A 116 11.66 3.25 5.17
C ASN A 116 10.39 4.08 5.45
N PHE A 117 9.22 3.44 5.50
CA PHE A 117 7.95 4.12 5.81
C PHE A 117 7.99 4.91 7.12
N LEU A 118 8.53 4.31 8.18
CA LEU A 118 8.52 4.88 9.52
C LEU A 118 9.86 5.43 9.99
N LEU A 119 10.83 5.62 9.10
CA LEU A 119 12.15 6.09 9.48
C LEU A 119 12.08 7.44 10.21
N GLU A 120 11.31 8.39 9.70
CA GLU A 120 11.11 9.70 10.31
C GLU A 120 9.94 9.72 11.30
N GLY A 121 8.82 9.09 10.95
CA GLY A 121 7.60 9.12 11.76
C GLY A 121 7.66 8.24 13.00
N GLY A 122 8.33 7.09 12.92
CA GLY A 122 8.43 6.14 14.04
C GLY A 122 8.99 6.75 15.32
N PRO A 123 10.16 7.43 15.29
CA PRO A 123 10.71 8.12 16.45
C PRO A 123 9.79 9.19 17.06
N LEU A 124 9.02 9.91 16.24
CA LEU A 124 8.08 10.93 16.73
C LEU A 124 6.91 10.29 17.48
N LEU A 125 6.39 9.17 16.97
CA LEU A 125 5.31 8.43 17.64
C LEU A 125 5.79 7.77 18.94
N THR A 126 7.01 7.23 18.95
CA THR A 126 7.57 6.61 20.18
C THR A 126 7.89 7.65 21.25
N ALA A 127 8.34 8.83 20.87
CA ALA A 127 8.51 9.95 21.83
C ALA A 127 7.19 10.33 22.51
N GLY A 128 6.03 10.09 21.86
CA GLY A 128 4.70 10.24 22.43
C GLY A 128 4.21 9.01 23.24
N GLY A 129 5.05 8.00 23.43
CA GLY A 129 4.74 6.81 24.21
C GLY A 129 4.12 5.65 23.43
N ALA A 130 4.20 5.65 22.10
CA ALA A 130 3.69 4.55 21.27
C ALA A 130 4.77 3.48 21.05
N THR A 131 4.40 2.19 21.18
CA THR A 131 5.14 1.11 20.52
C THR A 131 4.58 0.93 19.13
N VAL A 132 5.45 1.07 18.12
CA VAL A 132 5.06 1.03 16.72
C VAL A 132 5.63 -0.22 16.04
N TYR A 133 4.77 -1.02 15.47
CA TYR A 133 5.08 -2.21 14.70
C TYR A 133 4.87 -1.93 13.22
N ALA A 134 5.84 -2.28 12.37
CA ALA A 134 5.69 -2.23 10.92
C ALA A 134 6.28 -3.49 10.31
N TYR A 135 5.47 -4.25 9.60
CA TYR A 135 5.96 -5.39 8.84
C TYR A 135 6.07 -5.07 7.35
N ASP A 136 6.96 -5.77 6.67
CA ASP A 136 7.02 -5.74 5.21
C ASP A 136 5.85 -6.55 4.67
N GLN A 137 4.87 -5.88 4.07
CA GLN A 137 3.69 -6.53 3.52
C GLN A 137 4.09 -7.53 2.44
N ARG A 138 3.30 -8.59 2.27
CA ARG A 138 3.58 -9.66 1.32
C ARG A 138 3.78 -9.09 -0.10
N GLY A 139 4.86 -9.50 -0.76
CA GLY A 139 5.27 -8.98 -2.06
C GLY A 139 6.23 -7.78 -1.99
N PHE A 140 6.57 -7.26 -0.80
CA PHE A 140 7.40 -6.08 -0.61
C PHE A 140 8.56 -6.32 0.37
N GLY A 141 9.51 -5.37 0.41
CA GLY A 141 10.61 -5.36 1.37
C GLY A 141 11.49 -6.61 1.31
N TRP A 142 11.73 -7.24 2.46
CA TRP A 142 12.50 -8.48 2.61
C TRP A 142 11.71 -9.75 2.26
N ASN A 143 10.48 -9.62 1.75
CA ASN A 143 9.66 -10.78 1.44
C ASN A 143 10.23 -11.56 0.24
N ARG A 144 10.19 -12.91 0.30
CA ARG A 144 10.71 -13.78 -0.77
C ARG A 144 9.97 -13.61 -2.10
N ALA A 145 8.66 -13.32 -2.05
CA ALA A 145 7.84 -13.07 -3.23
C ALA A 145 7.84 -11.59 -3.65
N ARG A 146 8.89 -10.83 -3.29
CA ARG A 146 8.99 -9.40 -3.62
C ARG A 146 8.84 -9.16 -5.13
N GLY A 147 7.99 -8.20 -5.47
CA GLY A 147 7.67 -7.83 -6.86
C GLY A 147 6.49 -8.59 -7.45
N TYR A 148 5.89 -9.53 -6.72
CA TYR A 148 4.66 -10.20 -7.13
C TYR A 148 3.47 -9.75 -6.29
N TRP A 149 2.32 -9.62 -6.93
CA TRP A 149 1.08 -9.25 -6.25
C TRP A 149 0.50 -10.43 -5.45
N PRO A 150 0.22 -10.26 -4.15
CA PRO A 150 -0.31 -11.36 -3.34
C PRO A 150 -1.82 -11.50 -3.39
N GLY A 151 -2.52 -10.56 -4.04
CA GLY A 151 -3.97 -10.46 -3.97
C GLY A 151 -4.44 -9.60 -2.80
N ALA A 152 -5.54 -8.85 -3.02
CA ALA A 152 -6.11 -7.97 -2.01
C ALA A 152 -6.59 -8.75 -0.77
N ASP A 153 -7.22 -9.92 -0.95
CA ASP A 153 -7.68 -10.76 0.16
C ASP A 153 -6.54 -11.21 1.06
N THR A 154 -5.39 -11.55 0.46
CA THR A 154 -4.19 -11.95 1.21
C THR A 154 -3.65 -10.81 2.06
N LEU A 155 -3.51 -9.60 1.50
CA LEU A 155 -3.04 -8.42 2.26
C LEU A 155 -4.00 -8.09 3.42
N ILE A 156 -5.30 -8.17 3.19
CA ILE A 156 -6.34 -7.95 4.20
C ILE A 156 -6.25 -9.00 5.31
N ALA A 157 -6.09 -10.28 4.96
CA ALA A 157 -5.97 -11.37 5.92
C ALA A 157 -4.68 -11.23 6.75
N ASP A 158 -3.54 -10.96 6.10
CA ASP A 158 -2.25 -10.73 6.79
C ASP A 158 -2.36 -9.57 7.80
N ALA A 159 -3.02 -8.46 7.44
CA ALA A 159 -3.21 -7.33 8.35
C ALA A 159 -4.07 -7.69 9.58
N ARG A 160 -5.14 -8.46 9.38
CA ARG A 160 -5.99 -8.96 10.48
C ARG A 160 -5.24 -9.91 11.40
N ASP A 161 -4.45 -10.83 10.84
CA ASP A 161 -3.63 -11.77 11.60
C ASP A 161 -2.54 -11.03 12.39
N ALA A 162 -1.86 -10.06 11.76
CA ALA A 162 -0.87 -9.21 12.43
C ALA A 162 -1.49 -8.45 13.61
N LEU A 163 -2.67 -7.85 13.44
CA LEU A 163 -3.39 -7.18 14.54
C LEU A 163 -3.67 -8.13 15.71
N ARG A 164 -4.19 -9.34 15.43
CA ARG A 164 -4.46 -10.33 16.48
C ARG A 164 -3.20 -10.73 17.25
N LEU A 165 -2.10 -10.97 16.56
CA LEU A 165 -0.82 -11.32 17.15
C LEU A 165 -0.24 -10.20 18.03
N ILE A 166 -0.36 -8.95 17.60
CA ILE A 166 0.14 -7.79 18.33
C ILE A 166 -0.78 -7.47 19.51
N ARG A 167 -2.11 -7.57 19.35
CA ARG A 167 -3.08 -7.43 20.45
C ARG A 167 -2.78 -8.42 21.58
N ALA A 168 -2.50 -9.67 21.25
CA ALA A 168 -2.17 -10.70 22.24
C ALA A 168 -0.88 -10.39 23.04
N ARG A 169 0.05 -9.61 22.48
CA ARG A 169 1.28 -9.16 23.16
C ARG A 169 1.09 -7.97 24.08
N HIS A 170 0.02 -7.21 23.88
CA HIS A 170 -0.24 -5.96 24.61
C HIS A 170 -1.66 -5.96 25.21
N PRO A 171 -1.94 -6.88 26.15
CA PRO A 171 -3.26 -6.93 26.78
C PRO A 171 -3.52 -5.62 27.54
N GLY A 172 -4.69 -5.02 27.30
CA GLY A 172 -5.12 -3.80 27.98
C GLY A 172 -4.50 -2.49 27.48
N VAL A 173 -3.57 -2.54 26.53
CA VAL A 173 -3.02 -1.32 25.89
C VAL A 173 -3.83 -0.98 24.65
N PRO A 174 -4.27 0.29 24.47
CA PRO A 174 -4.97 0.72 23.27
C PRO A 174 -4.13 0.46 21.99
N ILE A 175 -4.77 -0.14 20.98
CA ILE A 175 -4.11 -0.49 19.70
C ILE A 175 -4.75 0.24 18.53
N PHE A 176 -3.91 0.78 17.65
CA PHE A 176 -4.31 1.53 16.47
C PHE A 176 -3.73 0.91 15.21
N LEU A 177 -4.50 0.94 14.12
CA LEU A 177 -4.03 0.57 12.79
C LEU A 177 -3.72 1.84 12.00
N LEU A 178 -2.46 2.01 11.60
CA LEU A 178 -2.00 3.10 10.73
C LEU A 178 -1.74 2.55 9.33
N GLY A 179 -2.32 3.14 8.31
CA GLY A 179 -2.04 2.78 6.92
C GLY A 179 -1.70 3.99 6.05
N GLU A 180 -0.61 3.93 5.29
CA GLU A 180 -0.25 4.94 4.31
C GLU A 180 -0.54 4.43 2.89
N SER A 181 -1.19 5.24 2.05
CA SER A 181 -1.39 4.94 0.62
C SER A 181 -2.04 3.56 0.40
N MET A 182 -1.34 2.62 -0.23
CA MET A 182 -1.77 1.22 -0.37
C MET A 182 -2.08 0.58 0.99
N GLY A 183 -1.25 0.81 2.01
CA GLY A 183 -1.50 0.35 3.38
C GLY A 183 -2.78 0.93 3.97
N GLY A 184 -3.12 2.17 3.62
CA GLY A 184 -4.40 2.81 3.95
C GLY A 184 -5.58 2.13 3.25
N ALA A 185 -5.41 1.71 1.99
CA ALA A 185 -6.42 0.94 1.28
C ALA A 185 -6.63 -0.44 1.89
N VAL A 186 -5.55 -1.12 2.32
CA VAL A 186 -5.63 -2.39 3.08
C VAL A 186 -6.38 -2.17 4.39
N ALA A 187 -6.06 -1.13 5.15
CA ALA A 187 -6.70 -0.83 6.43
C ALA A 187 -8.22 -0.57 6.27
N LEU A 188 -8.61 0.19 5.24
CA LEU A 188 -10.02 0.43 4.89
C LEU A 188 -10.74 -0.87 4.52
N ALA A 189 -10.16 -1.66 3.63
CA ALA A 189 -10.75 -2.91 3.16
C ALA A 189 -10.79 -3.99 4.26
N ALA A 190 -9.83 -3.97 5.19
CA ALA A 190 -9.78 -4.89 6.32
C ALA A 190 -10.91 -4.64 7.33
N ARG A 191 -11.41 -3.39 7.46
CA ARG A 191 -12.48 -3.01 8.39
C ARG A 191 -12.30 -3.62 9.79
N PRO A 192 -11.15 -3.37 10.46
CA PRO A 192 -10.89 -3.98 11.75
C PRO A 192 -11.88 -3.43 12.80
N THR A 193 -12.41 -4.30 13.62
CA THR A 193 -13.32 -3.96 14.74
C THR A 193 -12.64 -4.09 16.09
N ASP A 194 -11.56 -4.88 16.17
CA ASP A 194 -10.78 -5.09 17.41
C ASP A 194 -9.56 -4.14 17.43
N VAL A 195 -9.82 -2.84 17.30
CA VAL A 195 -8.83 -1.76 17.45
C VAL A 195 -9.50 -0.54 18.09
N ASP A 196 -8.72 0.31 18.74
CA ASP A 196 -9.20 1.52 19.38
C ASP A 196 -9.30 2.71 18.42
N GLY A 197 -8.72 2.57 17.23
CA GLY A 197 -8.87 3.53 16.13
C GLY A 197 -8.07 3.14 14.90
N VAL A 198 -8.44 3.74 13.76
CA VAL A 198 -7.75 3.59 12.47
C VAL A 198 -7.26 4.95 12.01
N ILE A 199 -6.02 5.00 11.56
CA ILE A 199 -5.35 6.21 11.05
C ILE A 199 -4.98 5.95 9.60
N LEU A 200 -5.49 6.77 8.70
CA LEU A 200 -5.31 6.65 7.26
C LEU A 200 -4.55 7.86 6.74
N SER A 201 -3.30 7.67 6.36
CA SER A 201 -2.42 8.69 5.79
C SER A 201 -2.47 8.62 4.27
N SER A 202 -3.04 9.64 3.62
CA SER A 202 -3.19 9.71 2.15
C SER A 202 -3.63 8.37 1.53
N PRO A 203 -4.73 7.75 2.00
CA PRO A 203 -5.09 6.39 1.60
C PRO A 203 -5.35 6.26 0.11
N GLY A 204 -5.06 5.08 -0.44
CA GLY A 204 -5.29 4.75 -1.85
C GLY A 204 -6.78 4.63 -2.17
N VAL A 205 -7.45 5.74 -2.44
CA VAL A 205 -8.90 5.82 -2.74
C VAL A 205 -9.18 6.23 -4.19
N TRP A 206 -8.23 6.00 -5.08
CA TRP A 206 -8.39 6.25 -6.52
C TRP A 206 -8.89 4.99 -7.25
N GLY A 207 -10.04 4.49 -6.84
CA GLY A 207 -10.67 3.28 -7.39
C GLY A 207 -12.16 3.49 -7.64
N GLY A 208 -12.91 2.42 -7.87
CA GLY A 208 -14.34 2.45 -8.09
C GLY A 208 -14.77 3.42 -9.19
N PRO A 209 -15.75 4.31 -8.93
CA PRO A 209 -16.24 5.27 -9.92
C PRO A 209 -15.26 6.42 -10.20
N TYR A 210 -14.16 6.54 -9.43
CA TYR A 210 -13.17 7.61 -9.56
C TYR A 210 -12.04 7.27 -10.53
N LEU A 211 -11.94 6.02 -10.98
CA LEU A 211 -11.08 5.61 -12.07
C LEU A 211 -11.90 5.50 -13.35
N SER A 212 -11.53 6.25 -14.41
CA SER A 212 -12.30 6.27 -15.65
C SER A 212 -12.41 4.86 -16.26
N GLY A 213 -13.57 4.55 -16.86
CA GLY A 213 -13.79 3.26 -17.51
C GLY A 213 -12.79 2.96 -18.63
N PHE A 214 -12.37 3.99 -19.37
CA PHE A 214 -11.32 3.86 -20.39
C PHE A 214 -9.98 3.42 -19.79
N LEU A 215 -9.51 4.09 -18.72
CA LEU A 215 -8.25 3.73 -18.07
C LEU A 215 -8.34 2.33 -17.43
N ARG A 216 -9.49 1.97 -16.87
CA ARG A 216 -9.74 0.64 -16.31
C ARG A 216 -9.63 -0.46 -17.39
N THR A 217 -10.24 -0.24 -18.55
CA THR A 217 -10.17 -1.18 -19.69
C THR A 217 -8.73 -1.28 -20.22
N LEU A 218 -8.02 -0.17 -20.31
CA LEU A 218 -6.61 -0.15 -20.72
C LEU A 218 -5.73 -0.94 -19.75
N LEU A 219 -5.87 -0.71 -18.45
CA LEU A 219 -5.12 -1.43 -17.41
C LEU A 219 -5.46 -2.92 -17.40
N TRP A 220 -6.73 -3.27 -17.56
CA TRP A 220 -7.15 -4.65 -17.69
C TRP A 220 -6.49 -5.32 -18.90
N GLY A 221 -6.56 -4.70 -20.08
CA GLY A 221 -5.91 -5.22 -21.28
C GLY A 221 -4.38 -5.34 -21.13
N ALA A 222 -3.73 -4.34 -20.57
CA ALA A 222 -2.30 -4.38 -20.31
C ALA A 222 -1.90 -5.48 -19.32
N SER A 223 -2.65 -5.66 -18.23
CA SER A 223 -2.37 -6.72 -17.24
C SER A 223 -2.51 -8.13 -17.83
N HIS A 224 -3.38 -8.32 -18.81
CA HIS A 224 -3.59 -9.61 -19.49
C HIS A 224 -2.63 -9.83 -20.67
N ALA A 225 -2.24 -8.76 -21.37
CA ALA A 225 -1.34 -8.87 -22.52
C ALA A 225 0.15 -8.85 -22.12
N ILE A 226 0.51 -8.03 -21.15
CA ILE A 226 1.89 -7.78 -20.72
C ILE A 226 2.04 -7.80 -19.18
N GLY A 227 1.23 -8.57 -18.48
CA GLY A 227 1.20 -8.64 -17.02
C GLY A 227 2.57 -8.76 -16.34
N PRO A 228 3.47 -9.63 -16.80
CA PRO A 228 4.84 -9.77 -16.26
C PRO A 228 5.75 -8.58 -16.54
N LEU A 229 5.41 -7.69 -17.50
CA LEU A 229 6.25 -6.53 -17.81
C LEU A 229 6.29 -5.57 -16.62
N ALA A 230 7.50 -5.22 -16.20
CA ALA A 230 7.73 -4.25 -15.16
C ALA A 230 7.93 -2.86 -15.76
N VAL A 231 7.19 -1.89 -15.24
CA VAL A 231 7.27 -0.48 -15.63
C VAL A 231 7.79 0.35 -14.44
N PRO A 232 8.45 1.49 -14.67
CA PRO A 232 8.89 2.36 -13.59
C PRO A 232 7.74 2.70 -12.63
N ALA A 233 7.97 2.53 -11.33
CA ALA A 233 6.97 2.82 -10.30
C ALA A 233 6.74 4.33 -10.12
N SER A 234 7.74 5.15 -10.48
CA SER A 234 7.66 6.62 -10.44
C SER A 234 7.28 7.16 -11.81
N ALA A 235 6.20 7.94 -11.87
CA ALA A 235 5.89 8.72 -13.07
C ALA A 235 6.74 10.01 -13.08
N ALA A 236 7.26 10.38 -14.26
CA ALA A 236 8.01 11.62 -14.42
C ALA A 236 7.15 12.83 -14.00
N GLY A 237 7.70 13.70 -13.17
CA GLY A 237 7.03 14.91 -12.68
C GLY A 237 6.10 14.75 -11.48
N ILE A 238 5.92 13.55 -10.93
CA ILE A 238 5.16 13.34 -9.68
C ILE A 238 6.12 13.43 -8.49
N THR A 239 5.81 14.33 -7.57
CA THR A 239 6.53 14.50 -6.30
C THR A 239 5.66 13.95 -5.16
N ALA A 240 6.22 13.02 -4.38
CA ALA A 240 5.49 12.38 -3.29
C ALA A 240 5.73 13.05 -1.92
N SER A 241 6.77 13.87 -1.78
CA SER A 241 7.15 14.58 -0.54
C SER A 241 8.01 15.80 -0.85
N ASP A 242 8.01 16.80 0.02
CA ASP A 242 8.95 17.93 -0.01
C ASP A 242 10.29 17.61 0.68
N ASN A 243 10.39 16.48 1.34
CA ASN A 243 11.63 16.03 1.99
C ASN A 243 12.56 15.35 0.98
N MET A 244 13.44 16.15 0.36
CA MET A 244 14.38 15.67 -0.65
C MET A 244 15.34 14.59 -0.14
N GLU A 245 15.65 14.58 1.15
CA GLU A 245 16.50 13.54 1.74
C GLU A 245 15.76 12.20 1.82
N ALA A 246 14.50 12.21 2.26
CA ALA A 246 13.65 11.03 2.25
C ALA A 246 13.47 10.47 0.82
N LEU A 247 13.27 11.34 -0.18
CA LEU A 247 13.16 10.93 -1.59
C LEU A 247 14.46 10.33 -2.15
N ARG A 248 15.63 10.89 -1.78
CA ARG A 248 16.92 10.30 -2.18
C ARG A 248 17.13 8.93 -1.56
N ARG A 249 16.85 8.76 -0.26
CA ARG A 249 16.90 7.46 0.41
C ARG A 249 15.96 6.47 -0.26
N PHE A 250 14.72 6.85 -0.48
CA PHE A 250 13.72 6.03 -1.18
C PHE A 250 14.26 5.55 -2.54
N SER A 251 14.88 6.44 -3.32
CA SER A 251 15.42 6.08 -4.64
C SER A 251 16.68 5.20 -4.59
N SER A 252 17.43 5.20 -3.48
CA SER A 252 18.66 4.41 -3.32
C SER A 252 18.48 3.10 -2.55
N ASP A 253 17.36 2.94 -1.83
CA ASP A 253 17.10 1.78 -1.00
C ASP A 253 16.91 0.50 -1.85
N PRO A 254 17.65 -0.59 -1.57
CA PRO A 254 17.58 -1.82 -2.35
C PRO A 254 16.28 -2.61 -2.15
N LEU A 255 15.51 -2.32 -1.10
CA LEU A 255 14.24 -2.98 -0.81
C LEU A 255 13.04 -2.30 -1.47
N ILE A 256 13.21 -1.08 -1.97
CA ILE A 256 12.17 -0.37 -2.72
C ILE A 256 12.00 -0.99 -4.11
N LEU A 257 10.76 -1.22 -4.51
CA LEU A 257 10.44 -1.67 -5.87
C LEU A 257 10.48 -0.46 -6.81
N ARG A 258 11.54 -0.38 -7.62
CA ARG A 258 11.68 0.71 -8.63
C ARG A 258 10.81 0.48 -9.85
N ASN A 259 10.53 -0.77 -10.14
CA ASN A 259 9.65 -1.19 -11.20
C ASN A 259 8.53 -2.05 -10.62
N VAL A 260 7.33 -1.85 -11.12
CA VAL A 260 6.15 -2.62 -10.76
C VAL A 260 5.63 -3.36 -11.99
N ARG A 261 5.22 -4.59 -11.81
CA ARG A 261 4.61 -5.40 -12.86
C ARG A 261 3.21 -4.87 -13.18
N MET A 262 2.78 -4.98 -14.42
CA MET A 262 1.44 -4.52 -14.83
C MET A 262 0.32 -5.30 -14.12
N ASP A 263 0.55 -6.58 -13.79
CA ASP A 263 -0.39 -7.36 -12.96
C ASP A 263 -0.48 -6.85 -11.51
N MET A 264 0.62 -6.34 -10.94
CA MET A 264 0.60 -5.67 -9.63
C MET A 264 -0.18 -4.35 -9.69
N VAL A 265 -0.01 -3.56 -10.75
CA VAL A 265 -0.79 -2.32 -10.94
C VAL A 265 -2.29 -2.61 -10.99
N ALA A 266 -2.70 -3.63 -11.74
CA ALA A 266 -4.11 -4.05 -11.78
C ALA A 266 -4.62 -4.52 -10.40
N GLY A 267 -3.81 -5.27 -9.66
CA GLY A 267 -4.15 -5.71 -8.31
C GLY A 267 -4.29 -4.57 -7.31
N VAL A 268 -3.45 -3.53 -7.41
CA VAL A 268 -3.59 -2.32 -6.58
C VAL A 268 -4.88 -1.57 -6.91
N VAL A 269 -5.28 -1.50 -8.18
CA VAL A 269 -6.57 -0.90 -8.59
C VAL A 269 -7.73 -1.68 -7.97
N GLU A 270 -7.70 -3.02 -8.00
CA GLU A 270 -8.71 -3.85 -7.32
C GLU A 270 -8.76 -3.56 -5.81
N LEU A 271 -7.63 -3.45 -5.15
CA LEU A 271 -7.57 -3.08 -3.72
C LEU A 271 -8.17 -1.69 -3.48
N MET A 272 -7.86 -0.70 -4.33
CA MET A 272 -8.44 0.65 -4.24
C MET A 272 -9.95 0.63 -4.47
N ASP A 273 -10.48 -0.24 -5.34
CA ASP A 273 -11.92 -0.43 -5.51
C ASP A 273 -12.58 -0.89 -4.21
N ARG A 274 -11.97 -1.86 -3.53
CA ARG A 274 -12.44 -2.37 -2.22
C ARG A 274 -12.35 -1.29 -1.13
N ALA A 275 -11.29 -0.50 -1.13
CA ALA A 275 -11.11 0.61 -0.20
C ALA A 275 -12.20 1.68 -0.38
N VAL A 276 -12.48 2.08 -1.62
CA VAL A 276 -13.55 3.02 -1.96
C VAL A 276 -14.93 2.47 -1.53
N ALA A 277 -15.20 1.19 -1.78
CA ALA A 277 -16.45 0.55 -1.36
C ALA A 277 -16.60 0.49 0.19
N ALA A 278 -15.46 0.48 0.92
CA ALA A 278 -15.48 0.48 2.39
C ALA A 278 -15.66 1.87 3.00
N LEU A 279 -15.36 2.97 2.28
CA LEU A 279 -15.42 4.35 2.80
C LEU A 279 -16.74 4.72 3.48
N PRO A 280 -17.94 4.43 2.92
CA PRO A 280 -19.20 4.79 3.56
C PRO A 280 -19.44 4.12 4.93
N HIS A 281 -18.69 3.03 5.19
CA HIS A 281 -18.83 2.21 6.40
C HIS A 281 -17.62 2.34 7.34
N CYS A 282 -16.61 3.14 6.99
CA CYS A 282 -15.32 3.16 7.68
C CYS A 282 -15.40 3.62 9.14
N CYS A 283 -16.36 4.43 9.47
CA CYS A 283 -16.36 5.19 10.72
C CYS A 283 -17.54 4.85 11.64
N ALA A 284 -18.25 3.76 11.37
CA ALA A 284 -19.45 3.39 12.12
C ALA A 284 -19.12 2.75 13.48
N GLU A 285 -18.14 1.86 13.51
CA GLU A 285 -17.84 1.02 14.69
C GLU A 285 -16.59 1.50 15.43
N VAL A 286 -15.57 1.95 14.69
CA VAL A 286 -14.25 2.33 15.22
C VAL A 286 -13.92 3.76 14.82
N PRO A 287 -13.37 4.61 15.73
CA PRO A 287 -12.90 5.93 15.36
C PRO A 287 -11.88 5.89 14.23
N VAL A 288 -12.07 6.72 13.20
CA VAL A 288 -11.14 6.81 12.07
C VAL A 288 -10.67 8.25 11.92
N LEU A 289 -9.35 8.45 11.80
CA LEU A 289 -8.72 9.69 11.39
C LEU A 289 -8.20 9.53 9.97
N LEU A 290 -8.81 10.22 9.00
CA LEU A 290 -8.35 10.22 7.62
C LEU A 290 -7.61 11.52 7.33
N MET A 291 -6.36 11.43 6.90
CA MET A 291 -5.43 12.53 6.70
C MET A 291 -5.14 12.71 5.21
N VAL A 292 -5.23 13.94 4.71
CA VAL A 292 -5.02 14.28 3.30
C VAL A 292 -4.07 15.46 3.17
N GLY A 293 -3.03 15.31 2.35
CA GLY A 293 -2.13 16.38 1.95
C GLY A 293 -2.70 17.21 0.78
N GLY A 294 -2.66 18.54 0.91
CA GLY A 294 -3.16 19.45 -0.12
C GLY A 294 -2.32 19.50 -1.40
N LYS A 295 -1.07 19.03 -1.32
CA LYS A 295 -0.12 18.95 -2.45
C LYS A 295 0.10 17.51 -2.94
N ASP A 296 -0.75 16.57 -2.53
CA ASP A 296 -0.66 15.17 -2.95
C ASP A 296 -0.83 15.04 -4.47
N GLN A 297 0.22 14.54 -5.13
CA GLN A 297 0.24 14.28 -6.58
C GLN A 297 0.12 12.79 -6.91
N VAL A 298 0.25 11.91 -5.93
CA VAL A 298 0.18 10.46 -6.11
C VAL A 298 -1.27 9.99 -6.12
N VAL A 299 -2.05 10.40 -5.10
CA VAL A 299 -3.51 10.29 -5.12
C VAL A 299 -4.05 11.70 -5.37
N PRO A 300 -4.51 12.02 -6.59
CA PRO A 300 -4.91 13.39 -6.92
C PRO A 300 -5.91 13.94 -5.91
N VAL A 301 -5.59 15.11 -5.33
CA VAL A 301 -6.37 15.75 -4.26
C VAL A 301 -7.84 15.93 -4.63
N SER A 302 -8.14 16.24 -5.91
CA SER A 302 -9.51 16.36 -6.42
C SER A 302 -10.28 15.03 -6.37
N ILE A 303 -9.60 13.93 -6.67
CA ILE A 303 -10.17 12.57 -6.61
C ILE A 303 -10.41 12.17 -5.16
N ALA A 304 -9.41 12.32 -4.29
CA ALA A 304 -9.56 12.05 -2.86
C ALA A 304 -10.72 12.85 -2.27
N ARG A 305 -10.79 14.15 -2.56
CA ARG A 305 -11.87 15.01 -2.11
C ARG A 305 -13.25 14.52 -2.54
N ARG A 306 -13.38 14.17 -3.83
CA ARG A 306 -14.64 13.66 -4.37
C ARG A 306 -15.03 12.35 -3.68
N ALA A 307 -14.12 11.39 -3.55
CA ALA A 307 -14.39 10.13 -2.89
C ALA A 307 -14.83 10.28 -1.43
N LEU A 308 -14.14 11.15 -0.67
CA LEU A 308 -14.43 11.38 0.73
C LEU A 308 -15.76 12.12 0.94
N ARG A 309 -16.08 13.08 0.06
CA ARG A 309 -17.33 13.81 0.08
C ARG A 309 -18.52 12.90 -0.27
N ASP A 310 -18.42 12.13 -1.34
CA ASP A 310 -19.46 11.23 -1.82
C ASP A 310 -19.75 10.12 -0.78
N ALA A 311 -18.71 9.67 -0.07
CA ALA A 311 -18.82 8.70 1.02
C ALA A 311 -19.24 9.31 2.37
N HIS A 312 -19.42 10.63 2.46
CA HIS A 312 -19.78 11.36 3.68
C HIS A 312 -18.84 11.03 4.86
N VAL A 313 -17.54 10.92 4.61
CA VAL A 313 -16.56 10.60 5.65
C VAL A 313 -16.53 11.72 6.70
N PRO A 314 -16.87 11.44 7.98
CA PRO A 314 -17.11 12.50 8.96
C PRO A 314 -15.82 13.15 9.50
N ARG A 315 -14.69 12.43 9.47
CA ARG A 315 -13.44 12.87 10.08
C ARG A 315 -12.30 12.88 9.07
N VAL A 316 -12.09 14.04 8.46
CA VAL A 316 -11.01 14.27 7.50
C VAL A 316 -10.13 15.40 8.01
N ALA A 317 -8.87 15.12 8.30
CA ALA A 317 -7.85 16.10 8.62
C ALA A 317 -7.14 16.53 7.33
N TYR A 318 -7.17 17.83 7.02
CA TYR A 318 -6.57 18.39 5.81
C TYR A 318 -5.35 19.24 6.14
N TYR A 319 -4.26 18.96 5.42
CA TYR A 319 -2.97 19.62 5.57
C TYR A 319 -2.60 20.32 4.25
N PRO A 320 -2.84 21.65 4.12
CA PRO A 320 -2.62 22.39 2.86
C PRO A 320 -1.20 22.24 2.31
N ASP A 321 -0.21 22.15 3.19
CA ASP A 321 1.19 22.02 2.82
C ASP A 321 1.71 20.58 2.75
N GLY A 322 0.89 19.60 3.14
CA GLY A 322 1.23 18.19 3.09
C GLY A 322 1.26 17.64 1.66
N TRP A 323 2.20 16.73 1.43
CA TRP A 323 2.28 15.92 0.22
C TRP A 323 1.69 14.53 0.47
N HIS A 324 2.08 13.55 -0.35
CA HIS A 324 1.57 12.18 -0.19
C HIS A 324 2.13 11.46 1.05
N LEU A 325 3.43 11.63 1.32
CA LEU A 325 4.14 10.91 2.37
C LEU A 325 4.17 11.73 3.68
N LEU A 326 2.99 11.97 4.26
CA LEU A 326 2.80 12.90 5.38
C LEU A 326 3.74 12.70 6.56
N LEU A 327 4.04 11.45 6.94
CA LEU A 327 4.96 11.11 8.04
C LEU A 327 6.44 11.28 7.68
N ARG A 328 6.75 11.63 6.43
CA ARG A 328 8.09 11.90 5.91
C ARG A 328 8.28 13.34 5.46
N ASP A 329 7.19 14.08 5.28
CA ASP A 329 7.20 15.49 4.85
C ASP A 329 7.88 16.44 5.87
N SER A 330 8.12 17.67 5.45
CA SER A 330 8.59 18.73 6.35
C SER A 330 7.66 18.94 7.54
N ILE A 331 6.34 18.76 7.34
CA ILE A 331 5.30 18.91 8.37
C ILE A 331 5.10 17.65 9.23
N ARG A 332 5.92 16.60 9.11
CA ARG A 332 5.77 15.32 9.82
C ARG A 332 5.60 15.44 11.34
N ALA A 333 6.18 16.48 11.95
CA ALA A 333 6.02 16.71 13.39
C ALA A 333 4.59 17.11 13.75
N ASP A 334 3.91 17.91 12.94
CA ASP A 334 2.51 18.25 13.12
C ASP A 334 1.61 17.06 12.88
N ILE A 335 1.91 16.26 11.85
CA ILE A 335 1.23 15.00 11.55
C ILE A 335 1.32 14.04 12.73
N ALA A 336 2.52 13.82 13.27
CA ALA A 336 2.72 12.94 14.41
C ALA A 336 2.00 13.44 15.67
N ARG A 337 1.99 14.77 15.92
CA ARG A 337 1.25 15.39 17.02
C ARG A 337 -0.26 15.14 16.90
N ASP A 338 -0.82 15.31 15.72
CA ASP A 338 -2.25 15.06 15.48
C ASP A 338 -2.60 13.57 15.63
N ILE A 339 -1.73 12.66 15.18
CA ILE A 339 -1.86 11.21 15.40
C ILE A 339 -1.86 10.89 16.90
N LEU A 340 -0.90 11.42 17.66
CA LEU A 340 -0.82 11.21 19.11
C LEU A 340 -2.04 11.77 19.83
N ALA A 341 -2.51 12.96 19.47
CA ALA A 341 -3.72 13.56 20.02
C ALA A 341 -4.97 12.72 19.70
N PHE A 342 -5.06 12.18 18.49
CA PHE A 342 -6.11 11.24 18.13
C PHE A 342 -6.04 9.95 18.96
N MET A 343 -4.87 9.37 19.14
CA MET A 343 -4.71 8.14 19.93
C MET A 343 -5.08 8.36 21.41
N GLU A 344 -4.79 9.55 21.93
CA GLU A 344 -5.16 9.90 23.33
C GLU A 344 -6.67 10.09 23.51
N ARG A 345 -7.33 10.70 22.52
CA ARG A 345 -8.77 10.97 22.53
C ARG A 345 -9.41 10.71 21.16
N PRO A 346 -9.63 9.45 20.82
CA PRO A 346 -10.02 9.08 19.46
C PRO A 346 -11.35 9.68 18.97
N ARG A 347 -12.21 10.14 19.89
CA ARG A 347 -13.51 10.75 19.55
C ARG A 347 -13.49 12.29 19.57
N GLN A 348 -12.40 12.93 20.03
CA GLN A 348 -12.27 14.37 20.07
C GLN A 348 -11.81 14.90 18.71
N PRO A 349 -12.49 15.92 18.14
CA PRO A 349 -12.05 16.54 16.90
C PRO A 349 -10.69 17.23 17.03
N LEU A 350 -9.90 17.21 15.95
CA LEU A 350 -8.61 17.90 15.82
C LEU A 350 -8.78 19.21 15.03
N PRO A 351 -7.93 20.23 15.26
CA PRO A 351 -7.93 21.46 14.46
C PRO A 351 -7.79 21.21 12.94
N ALA A 352 -7.03 20.19 12.55
CA ALA A 352 -6.88 19.79 11.15
C ALA A 352 -8.21 19.28 10.52
N GLU A 353 -9.14 18.77 11.33
CA GLU A 353 -10.46 18.34 10.86
C GLU A 353 -11.40 19.51 10.58
N GLU A 354 -11.22 20.67 11.24
CA GLU A 354 -11.94 21.90 10.87
C GLU A 354 -11.55 22.35 9.47
N ARG A 355 -10.24 22.35 9.18
CA ARG A 355 -9.75 22.59 7.81
C ARG A 355 -10.29 21.56 6.83
N GLY A 356 -10.38 20.30 7.23
CA GLY A 356 -10.95 19.22 6.43
C GLY A 356 -12.43 19.44 6.08
N ARG A 357 -13.25 19.83 7.05
CA ARG A 357 -14.65 20.18 6.80
C ARG A 357 -14.79 21.36 5.83
N ALA A 358 -14.03 22.42 6.03
CA ALA A 358 -14.02 23.58 5.14
C ALA A 358 -13.56 23.18 3.73
N TRP A 359 -12.51 22.38 3.63
CA TRP A 359 -12.00 21.87 2.35
C TRP A 359 -13.01 20.99 1.62
N LEU A 360 -13.72 20.09 2.30
CA LEU A 360 -14.76 19.25 1.69
C LEU A 360 -15.97 20.09 1.23
N ALA A 361 -16.36 21.12 1.99
CA ALA A 361 -17.50 21.98 1.69
C ALA A 361 -17.23 22.99 0.57
N ALA A 362 -15.97 23.42 0.38
CA ALA A 362 -15.63 24.41 -0.63
C ALA A 362 -16.00 23.92 -2.04
N THR A 363 -16.50 24.79 -2.91
CA THR A 363 -16.69 24.47 -4.35
C THR A 363 -15.32 24.25 -4.99
N PRO A 364 -15.09 23.17 -5.77
CA PRO A 364 -13.85 23.06 -6.52
C PRO A 364 -13.70 24.29 -7.42
N PRO A 365 -12.49 24.84 -7.61
CA PRO A 365 -12.27 25.73 -8.74
C PRO A 365 -12.66 24.97 -10.02
N ASP A 366 -13.37 25.65 -10.92
CA ASP A 366 -13.69 25.10 -12.24
C ASP A 366 -12.42 24.57 -12.90
N PRO A 367 -12.48 23.42 -13.63
CA PRO A 367 -11.34 22.77 -14.23
C PRO A 367 -10.66 23.61 -15.31
#